data_ff98ad60dcba71109001712e659473f1
#
_entry.id   ff98ad60dcba71109001712e659473f1
#
_cell.length_a   1.000
_cell.length_b   1.000
_cell.length_c   1.000
_cell.angle_alpha   90.00
_cell.angle_beta   90.00
_cell.angle_gamma   90.00
#
_symmetry.space_group_name_H-M   'P 1'
#
loop_
_entity.id
_entity.type
_entity.pdbx_description
1 polymer ?
#
loop_
_entity_poly.entity_id
_entity_poly.type
_entity_poly.pdbx_seq_one_letter_code
_entity_poly.pdbx_strand_id
1 'polypeptide(L)'
;MIITIGKAHDNDYVADDPQVSRHHARLVSESDGGWIIEDLASTNGTFVNDIQVIRKRVTKSDQIRLGTHYTLSLPALLKAGNDYSEEFAQLKTVYDRYIQEKVRIQSAN
;
A
#
# COMPACT_ATOMS: atom_id res chain seq x y z
N MET A 1 2.71 7.06 -6.44
CA MET A 1 1.78 6.27 -5.66
C MET A 1 2.35 6.01 -4.30
N ILE A 2 1.52 6.10 -3.28
CA ILE A 2 1.93 5.85 -1.91
C ILE A 2 0.97 4.84 -1.31
N ILE A 3 1.52 3.82 -0.64
CA ILE A 3 0.73 2.82 0.06
C ILE A 3 1.08 2.95 1.53
N THR A 4 0.10 3.30 2.35
CA THR A 4 0.33 3.51 3.78
C THR A 4 0.14 2.21 4.54
N ILE A 5 0.94 2.03 5.60
CA ILE A 5 1.01 0.78 6.35
C ILE A 5 0.95 1.11 7.84
N GLY A 6 0.07 0.45 8.56
CA GLY A 6 0.00 0.65 9.98
C GLY A 6 -1.19 -0.02 10.61
N LYS A 7 -1.29 0.13 11.92
CA LYS A 7 -2.36 -0.51 12.69
C LYS A 7 -3.69 0.23 12.54
N ALA A 8 -3.66 1.51 12.25
CA ALA A 8 -4.88 2.29 12.12
C ALA A 8 -5.62 1.88 10.84
N HIS A 9 -6.93 1.93 10.90
CA HIS A 9 -7.76 1.42 9.81
C HIS A 9 -7.80 2.36 8.60
N ASP A 10 -7.24 3.55 8.71
CA ASP A 10 -7.16 4.45 7.58
C ASP A 10 -5.95 4.19 6.69
N ASN A 11 -5.15 3.18 7.02
CA ASN A 11 -4.03 2.80 6.17
C ASN A 11 -4.50 1.94 5.00
N ASP A 12 -3.76 1.98 3.91
CA ASP A 12 -4.03 1.10 2.77
C ASP A 12 -3.79 -0.35 3.14
N TYR A 13 -2.73 -0.60 3.89
CA TYR A 13 -2.43 -1.93 4.41
C TYR A 13 -2.54 -1.86 5.92
N VAL A 14 -3.56 -2.50 6.48
CA VAL A 14 -3.77 -2.50 7.92
C VAL A 14 -3.06 -3.72 8.52
N ALA A 15 -2.06 -3.44 9.34
CA ALA A 15 -1.30 -4.47 10.03
C ALA A 15 -1.76 -4.46 11.49
N ASP A 16 -2.72 -5.31 11.81
CA ASP A 16 -3.35 -5.31 13.13
C ASP A 16 -2.52 -6.14 14.10
N ASP A 17 -1.46 -5.54 14.59
CA ASP A 17 -0.51 -6.20 15.49
C ASP A 17 -0.07 -5.20 16.54
N PRO A 18 0.02 -5.63 17.81
CA PRO A 18 0.37 -4.70 18.91
C PRO A 18 1.70 -3.98 18.73
N GLN A 19 2.63 -4.57 17.97
CA GLN A 19 3.93 -3.96 17.78
C GLN A 19 3.98 -3.01 16.60
N VAL A 20 2.91 -2.93 15.84
CA VAL A 20 2.85 -2.05 14.69
C VAL A 20 2.25 -0.72 15.11
N SER A 21 2.92 0.37 14.77
CA SER A 21 2.42 1.71 15.06
C SER A 21 1.21 2.01 14.21
N ARG A 22 0.38 2.93 14.66
CA ARG A 22 -0.84 3.29 13.95
C ARG A 22 -0.54 3.73 12.51
N HIS A 23 0.51 4.53 12.35
CA HIS A 23 1.03 4.90 11.05
C HIS A 23 2.51 4.54 11.09
N HIS A 24 2.84 3.36 10.59
CA HIS A 24 4.14 2.75 10.83
C HIS A 24 5.14 3.03 9.72
N ALA A 25 4.70 2.87 8.50
CA ALA A 25 5.58 3.00 7.34
C ALA A 25 4.74 3.35 6.12
N ARG A 26 5.42 3.69 5.03
CA ARG A 26 4.74 3.87 3.76
C ARG A 26 5.64 3.37 2.64
N LEU A 27 5.00 2.89 1.59
CA LEU A 27 5.69 2.44 0.39
C LEU A 27 5.45 3.49 -0.68
N VAL A 28 6.53 3.98 -1.28
CA VAL A 28 6.45 5.07 -2.25
C VAL A 28 7.02 4.60 -3.58
N SER A 29 6.28 4.84 -4.67
CA SER A 29 6.78 4.48 -5.98
C SER A 29 7.78 5.52 -6.47
N GLU A 30 8.77 5.05 -7.23
CA GLU A 30 9.76 5.92 -7.85
C GLU A 30 9.49 6.04 -9.33
N SER A 31 10.08 7.07 -9.93
CA SER A 31 9.84 7.36 -11.34
C SER A 31 10.30 6.25 -12.28
N ASP A 32 11.26 5.42 -11.82
CA ASP A 32 11.76 4.32 -12.64
C ASP A 32 10.98 3.03 -12.42
N GLY A 33 9.88 3.10 -11.69
CA GLY A 33 9.07 1.92 -11.44
C GLY A 33 9.44 1.15 -10.19
N GLY A 34 10.45 1.59 -9.48
CA GLY A 34 10.85 0.95 -8.22
C GLY A 34 10.02 1.42 -7.04
N TRP A 35 10.28 0.83 -5.89
CA TRP A 35 9.56 1.11 -4.66
C TRP A 35 10.51 1.34 -3.51
N ILE A 36 10.16 2.29 -2.65
CA ILE A 36 10.93 2.58 -1.44
C ILE A 36 10.01 2.45 -0.25
N ILE A 37 10.49 1.76 0.79
CA ILE A 37 9.79 1.70 2.07
C ILE A 37 10.39 2.78 2.97
N GLU A 38 9.52 3.51 3.67
CA GLU A 38 9.96 4.57 4.59
C GLU A 38 9.30 4.34 5.94
N ASP A 39 10.11 4.36 6.99
CA ASP A 39 9.60 4.28 8.35
C ASP A 39 9.07 5.64 8.77
N LEU A 40 7.93 5.67 9.42
CA LEU A 40 7.28 6.92 9.84
C LEU A 40 7.48 7.12 11.34
N ALA A 41 8.72 7.04 11.79
CA ALA A 41 9.06 7.19 13.20
C ALA A 41 8.31 6.18 14.06
N SER A 42 8.27 4.94 13.60
CA SER A 42 7.56 3.88 14.30
C SER A 42 8.23 3.57 15.63
N THR A 43 7.44 3.03 16.56
CA THR A 43 7.96 2.69 17.87
C THR A 43 8.93 1.51 17.82
N ASN A 44 8.61 0.50 17.02
CA ASN A 44 9.38 -0.75 17.04
C ASN A 44 10.20 -0.99 15.79
N GLY A 45 10.20 -0.06 14.85
CA GLY A 45 11.10 -0.10 13.70
C GLY A 45 10.56 -0.83 12.48
N THR A 46 11.15 -0.51 11.35
CA THR A 46 10.90 -1.17 10.07
C THR A 46 12.21 -1.80 9.63
N PHE A 47 12.15 -3.05 9.20
CA PHE A 47 13.34 -3.84 8.86
C PHE A 47 13.20 -4.41 7.46
N VAL A 48 14.31 -4.41 6.73
CA VAL A 48 14.35 -5.06 5.42
C VAL A 48 15.47 -6.08 5.49
N ASN A 49 15.12 -7.35 5.27
CA ASN A 49 16.05 -8.46 5.39
C ASN A 49 16.79 -8.41 6.73
N ASP A 50 16.02 -8.15 7.81
CA ASP A 50 16.48 -8.11 9.19
C ASP A 50 17.39 -6.94 9.52
N ILE A 51 17.49 -5.96 8.64
CA ILE A 51 18.27 -4.75 8.91
C ILE A 51 17.30 -3.59 9.07
N GLN A 52 17.41 -2.88 10.18
CA GLN A 52 16.54 -1.76 10.45
C GLN A 52 16.84 -0.62 9.47
N VAL A 53 15.79 -0.05 8.92
CA VAL A 53 15.94 0.99 7.92
C VAL A 53 15.02 2.16 8.23
N ILE A 54 15.40 3.34 7.76
CA ILE A 54 14.54 4.50 7.79
C ILE A 54 13.94 4.66 6.40
N ARG A 55 14.72 4.38 5.37
CA ARG A 55 14.29 4.50 3.99
C ARG A 55 15.12 3.53 3.18
N LYS A 56 14.45 2.66 2.40
CA LYS A 56 15.18 1.62 1.68
C LYS A 56 14.42 1.21 0.43
N ARG A 57 15.13 1.13 -0.68
CA ARG A 57 14.54 0.57 -1.89
C ARG A 57 14.33 -0.91 -1.69
N VAL A 58 13.16 -1.41 -2.07
CA VAL A 58 12.78 -2.80 -1.87
C VAL A 58 12.34 -3.43 -3.17
N THR A 59 12.51 -4.75 -3.24
CA THR A 59 12.07 -5.55 -4.38
C THR A 59 11.20 -6.68 -3.85
N LYS A 60 10.61 -7.43 -4.78
CA LYS A 60 9.71 -8.51 -4.39
C LYS A 60 10.43 -9.65 -3.65
N SER A 61 11.74 -9.71 -3.73
CA SER A 61 12.49 -10.75 -3.03
C SER A 61 12.95 -10.30 -1.65
N ASP A 62 12.70 -9.06 -1.26
CA ASP A 62 13.07 -8.57 0.05
C ASP A 62 12.00 -8.91 1.08
N GLN A 63 12.42 -9.26 2.28
CA GLN A 63 11.50 -9.48 3.38
C GLN A 63 11.41 -8.20 4.19
N ILE A 64 10.18 -7.72 4.37
CA ILE A 64 9.92 -6.52 5.16
C ILE A 64 9.32 -6.96 6.48
N ARG A 65 9.78 -6.37 7.57
CA ARG A 65 9.27 -6.70 8.90
C ARG A 65 8.98 -5.42 9.66
N LEU A 66 7.84 -5.40 10.33
CA LEU A 66 7.42 -4.31 11.18
C LEU A 66 7.50 -4.80 12.61
N GLY A 67 8.36 -4.17 13.41
CA GLY A 67 8.57 -4.63 14.77
C GLY A 67 9.34 -5.94 14.78
N THR A 68 9.09 -6.78 15.80
CA THR A 68 9.89 -7.98 15.99
C THR A 68 9.44 -9.17 15.19
N HIS A 69 8.19 -9.21 14.76
CA HIS A 69 7.69 -10.45 14.12
C HIS A 69 6.69 -10.27 12.98
N TYR A 70 6.21 -9.08 12.72
CA TYR A 70 5.20 -8.92 11.68
C TYR A 70 5.87 -8.78 10.32
N THR A 71 5.83 -9.85 9.52
CA THR A 71 6.50 -9.85 8.22
C THR A 71 5.50 -9.65 7.10
N LEU A 72 5.96 -8.99 6.06
CA LEU A 72 5.17 -8.79 4.86
C LEU A 72 6.13 -8.65 3.68
N SER A 73 5.59 -8.63 2.49
CA SER A 73 6.41 -8.58 1.28
C SER A 73 5.90 -7.48 0.37
N LEU A 74 6.73 -7.07 -0.58
CA LEU A 74 6.32 -6.09 -1.55
C LEU A 74 5.08 -6.55 -2.33
N PRO A 75 4.99 -7.80 -2.79
CA PRO A 75 3.75 -8.24 -3.44
C PRO A 75 2.51 -8.08 -2.57
N ALA A 76 2.62 -8.36 -1.27
CA ALA A 76 1.48 -8.20 -0.37
C ALA A 76 1.05 -6.74 -0.28
N LEU A 77 2.02 -5.83 -0.21
CA LEU A 77 1.73 -4.41 -0.15
C LEU A 77 1.12 -3.92 -1.45
N LEU A 78 1.68 -4.36 -2.56
CA LEU A 78 1.17 -3.95 -3.87
C LEU A 78 -0.23 -4.49 -4.07
N LYS A 79 -0.51 -5.69 -3.58
CA LYS A 79 -1.84 -6.25 -3.68
C LYS A 79 -2.85 -5.42 -2.89
N ALA A 80 -2.47 -4.95 -1.70
CA ALA A 80 -3.35 -4.11 -0.91
C ALA A 80 -3.68 -2.82 -1.66
N GLY A 81 -2.67 -2.20 -2.25
CA GLY A 81 -2.89 -1.01 -3.06
C GLY A 81 -3.70 -1.32 -4.31
N ASN A 82 -3.39 -2.45 -4.95
CA ASN A 82 -4.11 -2.84 -6.16
C ASN A 82 -5.54 -3.24 -5.86
N ASP A 83 -5.78 -3.91 -4.73
CA ASP A 83 -7.15 -4.26 -4.36
C ASP A 83 -8.00 -3.01 -4.23
N TYR A 84 -7.45 -1.99 -3.59
CA TYR A 84 -8.14 -0.73 -3.49
C TYR A 84 -8.33 -0.11 -4.86
N SER A 85 -7.29 -0.12 -5.67
CA SER A 85 -7.35 0.44 -7.02
C SER A 85 -8.30 -0.34 -7.91
N GLU A 86 -8.30 -1.66 -7.78
CA GLU A 86 -9.19 -2.49 -8.56
C GLU A 86 -10.64 -2.26 -8.15
N GLU A 87 -10.88 -2.17 -6.85
CA GLU A 87 -12.22 -1.89 -6.37
C GLU A 87 -12.70 -0.57 -6.91
N PHE A 88 -11.85 0.44 -6.82
CA PHE A 88 -12.20 1.75 -7.34
C PHE A 88 -12.39 1.70 -8.84
N ALA A 89 -11.53 1.01 -9.55
CA ALA A 89 -11.65 0.88 -10.99
C ALA A 89 -12.90 0.14 -11.39
N GLN A 90 -13.26 -0.89 -10.63
CA GLN A 90 -14.50 -1.61 -10.90
C GLN A 90 -15.71 -0.75 -10.66
N LEU A 91 -15.72 -0.01 -9.58
CA LEU A 91 -16.80 0.92 -9.30
C LEU A 91 -16.89 1.97 -10.39
N LYS A 92 -15.75 2.48 -10.80
CA LYS A 92 -15.74 3.46 -11.87
C LYS A 92 -16.25 2.87 -13.18
N THR A 93 -15.85 1.65 -13.49
CA THR A 93 -16.30 0.97 -14.69
C THR A 93 -17.80 0.78 -14.68
N VAL A 94 -18.35 0.34 -13.55
CA VAL A 94 -19.77 0.17 -13.42
C VAL A 94 -20.46 1.51 -13.54
N TYR A 95 -19.93 2.53 -12.92
CA TYR A 95 -20.49 3.85 -12.98
C TYR A 95 -20.43 4.40 -14.41
N ASP A 96 -19.31 4.25 -15.08
CA ASP A 96 -19.15 4.71 -16.44
C ASP A 96 -20.15 4.01 -17.37
N ARG A 97 -20.29 2.70 -17.18
CA ARG A 97 -21.24 1.95 -17.97
C ARG A 97 -22.66 2.41 -17.72
N TYR A 98 -22.98 2.65 -16.46
CA TYR A 98 -24.29 3.15 -16.10
C TYR A 98 -24.55 4.50 -16.77
N ILE A 99 -23.58 5.38 -16.73
CA ILE A 99 -23.68 6.69 -17.35
C ILE A 99 -23.87 6.54 -18.85
N GLN A 100 -23.12 5.65 -19.48
CA GLN A 100 -23.24 5.45 -20.91
C GLN A 100 -24.61 4.93 -21.30
N GLU A 101 -25.22 4.12 -20.47
CA GLU A 101 -26.52 3.58 -20.75
C GLU A 101 -27.63 4.53 -20.43
N LYS A 102 -27.45 5.36 -19.42
CA LYS A 102 -28.52 6.27 -19.00
C LYS A 102 -28.37 7.65 -19.61
N VAL A 103 -27.16 8.11 -19.71
CA VAL A 103 -26.89 9.44 -20.21
C VAL A 103 -25.77 9.36 -21.19
N ARG A 104 -25.86 8.41 -22.06
CA ARG A 104 -24.78 8.01 -22.90
C ARG A 104 -24.14 9.12 -23.66
N ILE A 105 -24.88 10.04 -24.04
CA ILE A 105 -24.34 11.13 -24.78
C ILE A 105 -23.42 11.98 -23.98
N GLN A 106 -23.53 11.94 -22.68
CA GLN A 106 -22.68 12.76 -21.88
C GLN A 106 -21.44 12.06 -21.48
N SER A 107 -21.45 10.81 -21.59
CA SER A 107 -20.37 10.08 -21.09
C SER A 107 -19.32 10.01 -22.03
N ALA A 108 -18.34 10.32 -21.77
CA ALA A 108 -17.33 9.96 -22.53
C ALA A 108 -16.77 8.78 -21.98
N ASN A 109 -17.17 8.42 -21.40
CA ASN A 109 -16.63 7.47 -20.88
C ASN A 109 -15.92 6.90 -21.00
#